data_1705c08eb278f9866d518b4cd6611dfe
#
_entry.id   1705c08eb278f9866d518b4cd6611dfe
#
_cell.length_a   1.000
_cell.length_b   1.000
_cell.length_c   1.000
_cell.angle_alpha   90.00
_cell.angle_beta   90.00
_cell.angle_gamma   90.00
#
_symmetry.space_group_name_H-M   'P 1'
#
loop_
_entity.id
_entity.type
_entity.pdbx_description
1 polymer ?
#
loop_
_entity_poly.entity_id
_entity_poly.type
_entity_poly.pdbx_seq_one_letter_code
_entity_poly.pdbx_strand_id
1 'polypeptide(L)'
;MTHRRIVITSLSLALVGLLGLSACGGSGEQAQQNAQGAPELPVRTLASSDFSVDNSYPAVIRGEDDAEIRPKVSGFITKVLVSEGQAVRPGQALFQLDDVTYRAAVNQAAASLSSAEAALSTAQLNERNSKELLAKDIISTSAYEEVANALRSATAGVAVAKANLTAARENLSFCTVSSPVAGVVGSINYRVGNLVSPQSTEALTQVSNTKQAFVYFSLSERELRSYTGGQVSGDLTTLFPKVRLTLADGSSYPEEGTVKGVSGVIDRTTGSVTLRVDFPNAAGQLRSGGVGTVHLPARTTAAILVPQSATVEMLHKKFVYTLGSDGKVKFTEITVSPYDDGQSYTVTSGLKVGDRIVTAGTTTLREGMEIKALSEAEYAARQEAIQKQMMGGDAQRK
;
A
#
# COMPACT_ATOMS: atom_id res chain seq x y z
N MET A 1 24.72 18.37 -46.96
CA MET A 1 26.18 18.35 -47.12
C MET A 1 26.65 17.10 -46.41
N THR A 2 27.27 16.09 -46.93
CA THR A 2 27.87 15.74 -48.20
C THR A 2 27.88 14.23 -48.32
N HIS A 3 27.50 13.78 -49.44
CA HIS A 3 27.68 12.47 -50.06
C HIS A 3 29.04 11.80 -49.83
N ARG A 4 29.09 10.45 -49.75
CA ARG A 4 29.98 9.67 -50.61
C ARG A 4 29.48 8.25 -50.80
N ARG A 5 29.07 7.97 -52.04
CA ARG A 5 28.94 6.69 -52.74
C ARG A 5 30.32 6.18 -53.16
N ILE A 6 30.53 4.85 -53.24
CA ILE A 6 31.41 4.11 -54.18
C ILE A 6 30.86 2.67 -54.07
N VAL A 7 30.31 2.00 -54.98
CA VAL A 7 30.25 1.61 -56.41
C VAL A 7 31.45 0.75 -56.87
N ILE A 8 31.10 -0.51 -57.26
CA ILE A 8 31.64 -1.40 -58.32
C ILE A 8 32.94 -2.15 -57.94
N THR A 9 33.05 -3.48 -58.14
CA THR A 9 33.14 -4.18 -59.45
C THR A 9 33.02 -5.71 -59.27
N SER A 10 32.30 -6.30 -60.21
CA SER A 10 32.23 -7.67 -60.69
C SER A 10 33.56 -8.18 -61.23
N LEU A 11 33.85 -9.49 -61.07
CA LEU A 11 34.52 -10.23 -62.17
C LEU A 11 34.27 -11.75 -62.04
N SER A 12 33.69 -12.26 -63.05
CA SER A 12 33.48 -13.64 -63.45
C SER A 12 34.83 -14.37 -63.79
N LEU A 13 34.92 -15.67 -63.50
CA LEU A 13 35.54 -16.60 -64.50
C LEU A 13 35.12 -18.05 -64.17
N ALA A 14 34.54 -18.65 -65.19
CA ALA A 14 34.25 -20.07 -65.36
C ALA A 14 35.51 -20.84 -65.78
N LEU A 15 35.67 -22.09 -65.35
CA LEU A 15 36.35 -23.10 -66.18
C LEU A 15 35.91 -24.55 -65.72
N VAL A 16 35.38 -25.20 -66.65
CA VAL A 16 35.08 -26.54 -67.09
C VAL A 16 36.16 -27.61 -66.79
N GLY A 17 35.70 -28.84 -66.48
CA GLY A 17 36.55 -30.04 -66.49
C GLY A 17 35.90 -31.26 -65.85
N LEU A 18 35.31 -31.97 -66.47
CA LEU A 18 34.78 -33.25 -67.00
C LEU A 18 35.46 -34.50 -66.41
N LEU A 19 34.61 -35.54 -66.19
CA LEU A 19 34.84 -36.98 -66.26
C LEU A 19 35.29 -37.75 -65.01
N GLY A 20 34.45 -38.71 -64.65
CA GLY A 20 34.77 -39.88 -63.80
C GLY A 20 33.55 -40.66 -63.32
N LEU A 21 32.86 -41.40 -64.25
CA LEU A 21 31.94 -42.47 -63.86
C LEU A 21 32.67 -43.58 -63.10
N SER A 22 32.16 -44.01 -61.98
CA SER A 22 32.21 -45.40 -61.52
C SER A 22 30.98 -45.72 -60.62
N ALA A 23 30.13 -46.50 -61.21
CA ALA A 23 29.01 -47.17 -60.52
C ALA A 23 29.53 -48.30 -59.68
N CYS A 24 29.06 -48.41 -58.43
CA CYS A 24 28.77 -49.69 -57.80
C CYS A 24 27.80 -49.54 -56.65
N GLY A 25 26.79 -50.31 -56.70
CA GLY A 25 25.60 -50.39 -55.85
C GLY A 25 25.90 -50.81 -54.41
N GLY A 26 24.96 -50.40 -53.61
CA GLY A 26 24.84 -50.70 -52.17
C GLY A 26 23.48 -50.25 -51.69
N SER A 27 22.41 -50.97 -52.17
CA SER A 27 21.10 -50.89 -51.57
C SER A 27 21.19 -51.53 -50.19
N GLY A 28 20.95 -50.73 -49.15
CA GLY A 28 20.71 -51.34 -47.84
C GLY A 28 21.08 -50.55 -46.61
N GLU A 29 20.67 -49.23 -46.54
CA GLU A 29 20.83 -48.54 -45.23
C GLU A 29 19.81 -47.39 -45.01
N GLN A 30 18.56 -47.60 -45.42
CA GLN A 30 17.46 -46.65 -45.15
C GLN A 30 16.28 -47.30 -44.39
N ALA A 31 16.47 -48.45 -43.75
CA ALA A 31 15.40 -49.15 -43.04
C ALA A 31 15.67 -49.37 -41.55
N GLN A 32 16.50 -48.54 -40.89
CA GLN A 32 16.82 -48.73 -39.47
C GLN A 32 16.54 -47.50 -38.60
N GLN A 33 15.69 -46.55 -39.01
CA GLN A 33 15.33 -45.39 -38.17
C GLN A 33 13.90 -45.42 -37.56
N ASN A 34 13.17 -46.56 -37.64
CA ASN A 34 11.80 -46.64 -37.10
C ASN A 34 11.56 -47.76 -36.09
N ALA A 35 12.58 -48.13 -35.31
CA ALA A 35 12.42 -49.07 -34.19
C ALA A 35 12.82 -48.41 -32.82
N GLN A 36 12.67 -47.11 -32.67
CA GLN A 36 12.63 -46.54 -31.34
C GLN A 36 11.20 -46.68 -30.84
N GLY A 37 11.02 -47.65 -29.89
CA GLY A 37 9.73 -47.83 -29.20
C GLY A 37 9.24 -46.51 -28.64
N ALA A 38 7.91 -46.38 -28.46
CA ALA A 38 7.29 -45.18 -27.94
C ALA A 38 8.11 -44.60 -26.74
N PRO A 39 8.45 -43.31 -26.75
CA PRO A 39 9.30 -42.75 -25.70
C PRO A 39 8.62 -42.91 -24.34
N GLU A 40 9.41 -43.33 -23.35
CA GLU A 40 8.92 -43.50 -21.99
C GLU A 40 9.06 -42.19 -21.25
N LEU A 41 7.95 -41.58 -20.87
CA LEU A 41 7.88 -40.25 -20.26
C LEU A 41 7.05 -40.25 -18.99
N PRO A 42 7.38 -39.37 -18.02
CA PRO A 42 6.64 -39.27 -16.77
C PRO A 42 5.29 -38.61 -17.01
N VAL A 43 4.27 -39.24 -16.46
CA VAL A 43 2.88 -38.79 -16.55
C VAL A 43 2.29 -38.63 -15.15
N ARG A 44 1.69 -37.48 -14.90
CA ARG A 44 0.97 -37.19 -13.65
C ARG A 44 -0.53 -37.09 -13.93
N THR A 45 -1.33 -37.70 -13.08
CA THR A 45 -2.77 -37.51 -13.05
C THR A 45 -3.07 -36.25 -12.22
N LEU A 46 -3.84 -35.35 -12.80
CA LEU A 46 -4.19 -34.09 -12.15
C LEU A 46 -5.22 -34.34 -11.05
N ALA A 47 -4.92 -33.84 -9.87
CA ALA A 47 -5.81 -33.84 -8.73
C ALA A 47 -6.19 -32.40 -8.38
N SER A 48 -7.35 -32.25 -7.76
CA SER A 48 -7.75 -30.99 -7.15
C SER A 48 -7.02 -30.82 -5.82
N SER A 49 -6.43 -29.65 -5.58
CA SER A 49 -5.81 -29.28 -4.33
C SER A 49 -6.15 -27.86 -3.94
N ASP A 50 -6.19 -27.59 -2.64
CA ASP A 50 -6.26 -26.20 -2.18
C ASP A 50 -4.89 -25.56 -2.33
N PHE A 51 -4.89 -24.42 -2.99
CA PHE A 51 -3.67 -23.66 -3.27
C PHE A 51 -3.73 -22.27 -2.64
N SER A 52 -2.68 -21.89 -1.96
CA SER A 52 -2.57 -20.57 -1.36
C SER A 52 -1.23 -19.95 -1.71
N VAL A 53 -1.26 -18.76 -2.28
CA VAL A 53 -0.08 -17.95 -2.59
C VAL A 53 -0.17 -16.66 -1.81
N ASP A 54 0.94 -16.23 -1.24
CA ASP A 54 1.05 -14.94 -0.60
C ASP A 54 1.46 -13.87 -1.62
N ASN A 55 0.51 -13.01 -1.95
CA ASN A 55 0.82 -11.83 -2.76
C ASN A 55 1.45 -10.75 -1.88
N SER A 56 2.56 -10.21 -2.34
CA SER A 56 3.34 -9.22 -1.60
C SER A 56 3.10 -7.82 -2.14
N TYR A 57 2.75 -6.88 -1.25
CA TYR A 57 2.46 -5.50 -1.61
C TYR A 57 3.30 -4.54 -0.75
N PRO A 58 3.95 -3.54 -1.36
CA PRO A 58 4.59 -2.48 -0.60
C PRO A 58 3.57 -1.71 0.21
N ALA A 59 3.92 -1.41 1.45
CA ALA A 59 3.01 -0.79 2.40
C ALA A 59 3.68 0.31 3.22
N VAL A 60 2.88 1.28 3.65
CA VAL A 60 3.28 2.38 4.52
C VAL A 60 2.57 2.25 5.85
N ILE A 61 3.32 2.37 6.93
CA ILE A 61 2.84 2.29 8.31
C ILE A 61 2.52 3.70 8.79
N ARG A 62 1.36 3.88 9.41
CA ARG A 62 0.95 5.12 10.09
C ARG A 62 0.46 4.82 11.49
N GLY A 63 0.56 5.80 12.37
CA GLY A 63 -0.10 5.74 13.68
C GLY A 63 -1.63 5.81 13.54
N GLU A 64 -2.33 5.40 14.58
CA GLU A 64 -3.80 5.58 14.69
C GLU A 64 -4.16 7.07 14.59
N ASP A 65 -3.43 7.92 15.32
CA ASP A 65 -3.54 9.37 15.28
C ASP A 65 -2.15 9.97 15.05
N ASP A 66 -1.95 10.59 13.91
CA ASP A 66 -0.74 11.35 13.58
C ASP A 66 -1.10 12.84 13.58
N ALA A 67 -0.70 13.55 14.64
CA ALA A 67 -0.96 14.97 14.77
C ALA A 67 0.29 15.81 14.49
N GLU A 68 0.24 16.62 13.44
CA GLU A 68 1.22 17.68 13.21
C GLU A 68 1.01 18.82 14.18
N ILE A 69 2.01 19.13 14.99
CA ILE A 69 1.94 20.19 15.98
C ILE A 69 2.42 21.50 15.34
N ARG A 70 1.47 22.39 15.10
CA ARG A 70 1.69 23.72 14.53
C ARG A 70 1.25 24.79 15.51
N PRO A 71 1.96 25.93 15.63
CA PRO A 71 1.52 27.03 16.47
C PRO A 71 0.28 27.69 15.85
N LYS A 72 -0.64 28.17 16.70
CA LYS A 72 -1.81 28.95 16.25
C LYS A 72 -1.53 30.45 16.17
N VAL A 73 -0.44 30.90 16.78
CA VAL A 73 0.01 32.29 16.82
C VAL A 73 1.49 32.37 16.49
N SER A 74 1.95 33.55 16.04
CA SER A 74 3.36 33.77 15.70
C SER A 74 4.15 34.19 16.94
N GLY A 75 5.37 33.70 17.10
CA GLY A 75 6.24 34.07 18.19
C GLY A 75 7.57 33.33 18.19
N PHE A 76 8.53 33.80 18.97
CA PHE A 76 9.78 33.09 19.18
C PHE A 76 9.59 31.96 20.20
N ILE A 77 10.23 30.82 19.96
CA ILE A 77 10.23 29.71 20.92
C ILE A 77 11.17 30.14 22.09
N THR A 78 10.60 30.20 23.30
CA THR A 78 11.32 30.49 24.52
C THR A 78 11.73 29.22 25.26
N LYS A 79 10.93 28.15 25.19
CA LYS A 79 11.25 26.87 25.81
C LYS A 79 10.71 25.70 24.94
N VAL A 80 11.50 24.64 24.92
CA VAL A 80 11.06 23.31 24.44
C VAL A 80 10.93 22.43 25.70
N LEU A 81 9.75 21.91 25.94
CA LEU A 81 9.38 21.23 27.21
C LEU A 81 9.38 19.71 27.08
N VAL A 82 9.70 19.18 25.90
CA VAL A 82 9.71 17.74 25.58
C VAL A 82 10.96 17.37 24.81
N SER A 83 11.26 16.07 24.81
CA SER A 83 12.35 15.48 24.02
C SER A 83 11.79 14.60 22.91
N GLU A 84 12.55 14.41 21.84
CA GLU A 84 12.25 13.46 20.78
C GLU A 84 12.13 12.03 21.35
N GLY A 85 11.13 11.28 20.93
CA GLY A 85 10.84 9.95 21.46
C GLY A 85 10.11 9.91 22.81
N GLN A 86 9.82 11.08 23.42
CA GLN A 86 9.10 11.15 24.70
C GLN A 86 7.61 10.87 24.49
N ALA A 87 7.04 10.04 25.39
CA ALA A 87 5.60 9.84 25.45
C ALA A 87 4.91 11.05 26.09
N VAL A 88 3.81 11.50 25.47
CA VAL A 88 3.04 12.66 25.91
C VAL A 88 1.55 12.35 26.00
N ARG A 89 0.83 13.15 26.82
CA ARG A 89 -0.61 13.05 27.01
C ARG A 89 -1.34 14.21 26.33
N PRO A 90 -2.65 14.07 26.04
CA PRO A 90 -3.44 15.19 25.54
C PRO A 90 -3.38 16.37 26.52
N GLY A 91 -3.22 17.60 25.99
CA GLY A 91 -3.08 18.82 26.79
C GLY A 91 -1.69 19.07 27.38
N GLN A 92 -0.75 18.14 27.28
CA GLN A 92 0.61 18.34 27.74
C GLN A 92 1.32 19.41 26.92
N ALA A 93 1.91 20.43 27.59
CA ALA A 93 2.68 21.48 26.95
C ALA A 93 3.97 20.92 26.31
N LEU A 94 4.19 21.27 25.06
CA LEU A 94 5.34 20.85 24.26
C LEU A 94 6.31 22.01 24.03
N PHE A 95 5.79 23.20 23.69
CA PHE A 95 6.56 24.39 23.40
C PHE A 95 5.93 25.59 24.11
N GLN A 96 6.81 26.54 24.51
CA GLN A 96 6.42 27.84 25.01
C GLN A 96 6.91 28.90 24.03
N LEU A 97 6.00 29.74 23.55
CA LEU A 97 6.34 30.91 22.74
C LEU A 97 6.47 32.14 23.63
N ASP A 98 7.11 33.19 23.10
CA ASP A 98 7.15 34.49 23.73
C ASP A 98 5.73 35.05 23.84
N ASP A 99 5.30 35.33 25.08
CA ASP A 99 3.95 35.76 25.41
C ASP A 99 3.84 37.25 25.78
N VAL A 100 4.95 38.01 25.75
CA VAL A 100 5.02 39.41 26.22
C VAL A 100 3.98 40.29 25.52
N THR A 101 3.90 40.23 24.20
CA THR A 101 2.96 41.03 23.40
C THR A 101 1.50 40.59 23.61
N TYR A 102 1.26 39.32 23.73
CA TYR A 102 -0.08 38.75 23.97
C TYR A 102 -0.57 39.07 25.39
N ARG A 103 0.29 39.03 26.39
CA ARG A 103 -0.01 39.46 27.75
C ARG A 103 -0.35 40.94 27.81
N ALA A 104 0.40 41.79 27.10
CA ALA A 104 0.11 43.21 27.01
C ALA A 104 -1.28 43.43 26.36
N ALA A 105 -1.65 42.69 25.31
CA ALA A 105 -2.97 42.74 24.68
C ALA A 105 -4.09 42.34 25.65
N VAL A 106 -3.88 41.31 26.50
CA VAL A 106 -4.86 40.94 27.54
C VAL A 106 -5.04 42.06 28.56
N ASN A 107 -3.94 42.69 29.03
CA ASN A 107 -4.02 43.79 29.97
C ASN A 107 -4.75 44.99 29.37
N GLN A 108 -4.52 45.31 28.09
CA GLN A 108 -5.21 46.38 27.39
C GLN A 108 -6.72 46.11 27.26
N ALA A 109 -7.09 44.87 26.88
CA ALA A 109 -8.49 44.48 26.76
C ALA A 109 -9.21 44.44 28.11
N ALA A 110 -8.52 44.04 29.18
CA ALA A 110 -9.02 44.10 30.57
C ALA A 110 -9.30 45.52 31.03
N ALA A 111 -8.39 46.48 30.74
CA ALA A 111 -8.59 47.89 31.04
C ALA A 111 -9.79 48.46 30.23
N SER A 112 -9.95 48.09 28.98
CA SER A 112 -11.11 48.49 28.13
C SER A 112 -12.43 47.94 28.67
N LEU A 113 -12.44 46.72 29.21
CA LEU A 113 -13.61 46.12 29.85
C LEU A 113 -13.97 46.91 31.12
N SER A 114 -12.98 47.21 31.95
CA SER A 114 -13.19 47.98 33.18
C SER A 114 -13.78 49.37 32.90
N SER A 115 -13.31 50.04 31.83
CA SER A 115 -13.85 51.33 31.36
C SER A 115 -15.31 51.21 30.90
N ALA A 116 -15.66 50.13 30.14
CA ALA A 116 -17.03 49.90 29.69
C ALA A 116 -17.94 49.56 30.86
N GLU A 117 -17.49 48.81 31.88
CA GLU A 117 -18.24 48.53 33.07
C GLU A 117 -18.54 49.80 33.90
N ALA A 118 -17.61 50.74 33.99
CA ALA A 118 -17.80 52.00 34.65
C ALA A 118 -18.85 52.85 33.89
N ALA A 119 -18.80 52.87 32.55
CA ALA A 119 -19.83 53.55 31.72
C ALA A 119 -21.21 52.92 31.89
N LEU A 120 -21.31 51.57 31.98
CA LEU A 120 -22.55 50.87 32.25
C LEU A 120 -23.10 51.25 33.63
N SER A 121 -22.26 51.28 34.66
CA SER A 121 -22.68 51.67 36.03
C SER A 121 -23.26 53.08 36.05
N THR A 122 -22.64 54.03 35.33
CA THR A 122 -23.16 55.38 35.17
C THR A 122 -24.52 55.40 34.43
N ALA A 123 -24.66 54.68 33.33
CA ALA A 123 -25.90 54.57 32.59
C ALA A 123 -27.05 53.92 33.40
N GLN A 124 -26.71 52.93 34.22
CA GLN A 124 -27.66 52.28 35.17
C GLN A 124 -28.16 53.25 36.24
N LEU A 125 -27.26 54.06 36.79
CA LEU A 125 -27.63 55.09 37.78
C LEU A 125 -28.57 56.14 37.13
N ASN A 126 -28.23 56.62 35.93
CA ASN A 126 -29.02 57.61 35.21
C ASN A 126 -30.41 57.06 34.84
N GLU A 127 -30.48 55.79 34.40
CA GLU A 127 -31.79 55.14 34.06
C GLU A 127 -32.63 55.02 35.33
N ARG A 128 -32.05 54.58 36.45
CA ARG A 128 -32.78 54.48 37.73
C ARG A 128 -33.35 55.82 38.17
N ASN A 129 -32.53 56.88 38.15
CA ASN A 129 -32.97 58.22 38.51
C ASN A 129 -34.09 58.74 37.57
N SER A 130 -33.91 58.54 36.25
CA SER A 130 -34.90 58.98 35.25
C SER A 130 -36.23 58.22 35.41
N LYS A 131 -36.19 56.95 35.77
CA LYS A 131 -37.36 56.11 36.03
C LYS A 131 -38.16 56.62 37.22
N GLU A 132 -37.49 57.07 38.27
CA GLU A 132 -38.14 57.69 39.44
C GLU A 132 -38.78 59.06 39.07
N LEU A 133 -38.13 59.87 38.21
CA LEU A 133 -38.68 61.13 37.74
C LEU A 133 -39.89 60.96 36.81
N LEU A 134 -39.86 59.94 35.95
CA LEU A 134 -40.97 59.57 35.08
C LEU A 134 -42.20 59.13 35.93
N ALA A 135 -41.98 58.32 37.00
CA ALA A 135 -43.02 57.87 37.90
C ALA A 135 -43.70 59.02 38.66
N LYS A 136 -43.04 60.18 38.74
CA LYS A 136 -43.57 61.41 39.33
C LYS A 136 -44.05 62.43 38.30
N ASP A 137 -44.19 62.05 37.00
CA ASP A 137 -44.56 62.89 35.89
C ASP A 137 -43.67 64.16 35.69
N ILE A 138 -42.39 64.10 36.14
CA ILE A 138 -41.48 65.25 36.05
C ILE A 138 -40.80 65.29 34.68
N ILE A 139 -40.61 64.14 34.00
CA ILE A 139 -40.01 64.02 32.66
C ILE A 139 -40.97 63.34 31.73
N SER A 140 -40.78 63.57 30.42
CA SER A 140 -41.56 62.91 29.35
C SER A 140 -41.10 61.47 29.14
N THR A 141 -41.98 60.63 28.56
CA THR A 141 -41.69 59.28 28.17
C THR A 141 -40.51 59.22 27.18
N SER A 142 -40.47 60.20 26.24
CA SER A 142 -39.37 60.26 25.25
C SER A 142 -38.02 60.55 25.90
N ALA A 143 -37.95 61.39 26.94
CA ALA A 143 -36.73 61.65 27.67
C ALA A 143 -36.25 60.42 28.47
N TYR A 144 -37.17 59.63 29.03
CA TYR A 144 -36.82 58.32 29.65
C TYR A 144 -36.31 57.32 28.61
N GLU A 145 -36.95 57.19 27.45
CA GLU A 145 -36.52 56.29 26.39
C GLU A 145 -35.10 56.58 25.88
N GLU A 146 -34.70 57.86 25.82
CA GLU A 146 -33.35 58.26 25.49
C GLU A 146 -32.31 57.67 26.49
N VAL A 147 -32.60 57.83 27.81
CA VAL A 147 -31.73 57.26 28.87
C VAL A 147 -31.73 55.75 28.86
N ALA A 148 -32.86 55.10 28.60
CA ALA A 148 -32.98 53.66 28.47
C ALA A 148 -32.20 53.13 27.27
N ASN A 149 -32.18 53.90 26.13
CA ASN A 149 -31.37 53.61 24.98
C ASN A 149 -29.86 53.73 25.33
N ALA A 150 -29.45 54.77 26.07
CA ALA A 150 -28.09 54.92 26.52
C ALA A 150 -27.64 53.73 27.40
N LEU A 151 -28.51 53.23 28.31
CA LEU A 151 -28.26 52.06 29.09
C LEU A 151 -28.08 50.79 28.21
N ARG A 152 -28.94 50.58 27.22
CA ARG A 152 -28.80 49.49 26.24
C ARG A 152 -27.48 49.56 25.51
N SER A 153 -27.07 50.75 25.04
CA SER A 153 -25.81 51.00 24.39
C SER A 153 -24.60 50.66 25.27
N ALA A 154 -24.62 51.15 26.54
CA ALA A 154 -23.55 50.84 27.50
C ALA A 154 -23.46 49.33 27.80
N THR A 155 -24.62 48.65 27.89
CA THR A 155 -24.69 47.19 28.09
C THR A 155 -24.04 46.46 26.89
N ALA A 156 -24.34 46.86 25.68
CA ALA A 156 -23.72 46.31 24.48
C ALA A 156 -22.22 46.58 24.44
N GLY A 157 -21.78 47.77 24.90
CA GLY A 157 -20.37 48.14 25.01
C GLY A 157 -19.57 47.18 25.93
N VAL A 158 -20.18 46.80 27.10
CA VAL A 158 -19.57 45.81 28.00
C VAL A 158 -19.45 44.42 27.30
N ALA A 159 -20.52 44.01 26.60
CA ALA A 159 -20.48 42.75 25.86
C ALA A 159 -19.35 42.68 24.81
N VAL A 160 -19.16 43.76 24.06
CA VAL A 160 -18.07 43.89 23.08
C VAL A 160 -16.69 43.84 23.77
N ALA A 161 -16.51 44.64 24.84
CA ALA A 161 -15.22 44.65 25.59
C ALA A 161 -14.90 43.27 26.21
N LYS A 162 -15.91 42.56 26.72
CA LYS A 162 -15.78 41.21 27.25
C LYS A 162 -15.37 40.19 26.19
N ALA A 163 -15.98 40.29 24.99
CA ALA A 163 -15.62 39.44 23.86
C ALA A 163 -14.15 39.67 23.43
N ASN A 164 -13.72 40.93 23.36
CA ASN A 164 -12.34 41.31 23.05
C ASN A 164 -11.35 40.75 24.09
N LEU A 165 -11.69 40.83 25.37
CA LEU A 165 -10.84 40.25 26.43
C LEU A 165 -10.76 38.73 26.30
N THR A 166 -11.86 38.06 25.96
CA THR A 166 -11.86 36.62 25.74
C THR A 166 -10.94 36.26 24.57
N ALA A 167 -11.04 36.94 23.42
CA ALA A 167 -10.18 36.73 22.27
C ALA A 167 -8.69 36.96 22.58
N ALA A 168 -8.38 38.02 23.35
CA ALA A 168 -6.99 38.28 23.77
C ALA A 168 -6.44 37.16 24.69
N ARG A 169 -7.26 36.63 25.60
CA ARG A 169 -6.89 35.50 26.47
C ARG A 169 -6.68 34.20 25.69
N GLU A 170 -7.51 33.93 24.68
CA GLU A 170 -7.34 32.78 23.80
C GLU A 170 -6.02 32.88 23.03
N ASN A 171 -5.70 34.03 22.45
CA ASN A 171 -4.42 34.23 21.76
C ASN A 171 -3.22 34.02 22.71
N LEU A 172 -3.32 34.50 23.96
CA LEU A 172 -2.29 34.27 24.97
C LEU A 172 -2.17 32.78 25.31
N SER A 173 -3.28 32.05 25.38
CA SER A 173 -3.26 30.60 25.66
C SER A 173 -2.54 29.82 24.56
N PHE A 174 -2.62 30.28 23.30
CA PHE A 174 -1.95 29.67 22.17
C PHE A 174 -0.42 29.85 22.17
N CYS A 175 0.12 30.72 23.03
CA CYS A 175 1.57 30.81 23.26
C CYS A 175 2.12 29.56 23.94
N THR A 176 1.27 28.76 24.60
CA THR A 176 1.62 27.43 25.09
C THR A 176 1.10 26.40 24.08
N VAL A 177 1.99 25.84 23.30
CA VAL A 177 1.64 24.80 22.30
C VAL A 177 1.60 23.46 23.00
N SER A 178 0.43 22.81 22.99
CA SER A 178 0.20 21.50 23.65
C SER A 178 -0.17 20.42 22.66
N SER A 179 0.01 19.17 23.05
CA SER A 179 -0.40 18.01 22.25
C SER A 179 -1.92 17.84 22.27
N PRO A 180 -2.59 17.67 21.12
CA PRO A 180 -4.01 17.35 21.06
C PRO A 180 -4.30 15.87 21.34
N VAL A 181 -3.30 14.97 21.16
CA VAL A 181 -3.42 13.51 21.25
C VAL A 181 -2.40 12.94 22.22
N ALA A 182 -2.65 11.72 22.71
CA ALA A 182 -1.63 10.92 23.37
C ALA A 182 -0.73 10.26 22.32
N GLY A 183 0.55 10.20 22.55
CA GLY A 183 1.46 9.55 21.60
C GLY A 183 2.93 9.76 21.94
N VAL A 184 3.77 9.54 20.97
CA VAL A 184 5.23 9.73 21.05
C VAL A 184 5.62 10.91 20.17
N VAL A 185 6.45 11.79 20.70
CA VAL A 185 6.99 12.97 19.99
C VAL A 185 7.99 12.52 18.95
N GLY A 186 7.80 12.95 17.72
CA GLY A 186 8.73 12.74 16.61
C GLY A 186 9.94 13.68 16.67
N SER A 187 10.51 13.99 15.50
CA SER A 187 11.60 14.97 15.40
C SER A 187 11.13 16.39 15.76
N ILE A 188 12.00 17.16 16.38
CA ILE A 188 11.76 18.57 16.74
C ILE A 188 12.49 19.45 15.73
N ASN A 189 11.72 20.05 14.80
CA ASN A 189 12.29 20.82 13.69
C ASN A 189 12.74 22.24 14.08
N TYR A 190 12.20 22.77 15.17
CA TYR A 190 12.49 24.14 15.64
C TYR A 190 13.04 24.14 17.07
N ARG A 191 14.01 25.00 17.33
CA ARG A 191 14.67 25.12 18.64
C ARG A 191 14.38 26.48 19.27
N VAL A 192 14.79 26.64 20.55
CA VAL A 192 14.70 27.90 21.28
C VAL A 192 15.37 29.01 20.46
N GLY A 193 14.68 30.14 20.33
CA GLY A 193 15.11 31.29 19.54
C GLY A 193 14.63 31.32 18.09
N ASN A 194 14.04 30.24 17.58
CA ASN A 194 13.43 30.27 16.25
C ASN A 194 12.09 31.00 16.29
N LEU A 195 11.82 31.77 15.23
CA LEU A 195 10.52 32.38 14.96
C LEU A 195 9.62 31.31 14.28
N VAL A 196 8.43 31.13 14.80
CA VAL A 196 7.43 30.21 14.27
C VAL A 196 6.10 30.90 14.07
N SER A 197 5.31 30.40 13.13
CA SER A 197 4.00 30.96 12.78
C SER A 197 3.04 29.87 12.26
N PRO A 198 1.72 30.11 12.21
CA PRO A 198 0.77 29.19 11.61
C PRO A 198 1.09 28.83 10.15
N GLN A 199 1.79 29.71 9.42
CA GLN A 199 2.17 29.56 8.02
C GLN A 199 3.57 28.92 7.85
N SER A 200 4.26 28.54 8.94
CA SER A 200 5.56 27.87 8.84
C SER A 200 5.44 26.61 7.98
N THR A 201 6.40 26.41 7.07
CA THR A 201 6.39 25.30 6.11
C THR A 201 6.35 23.94 6.82
N GLU A 202 7.15 23.80 7.88
CA GLU A 202 7.22 22.57 8.66
C GLU A 202 6.45 22.70 9.98
N ALA A 203 5.94 21.58 10.47
CA ALA A 203 5.40 21.48 11.82
C ALA A 203 6.51 21.59 12.87
N LEU A 204 6.19 22.05 14.08
CA LEU A 204 7.14 22.07 15.20
C LEU A 204 7.66 20.67 15.52
N THR A 205 6.74 19.73 15.53
CA THR A 205 6.95 18.28 15.69
C THR A 205 5.71 17.55 15.25
N GLN A 206 5.79 16.23 15.18
CA GLN A 206 4.65 15.35 15.01
C GLN A 206 4.47 14.52 16.29
N VAL A 207 3.24 14.33 16.75
CA VAL A 207 2.92 13.38 17.83
C VAL A 207 2.11 12.25 17.24
N SER A 208 2.62 11.03 17.36
CA SER A 208 2.02 9.83 16.77
C SER A 208 1.55 8.88 17.87
N ASN A 209 0.26 8.51 17.82
CA ASN A 209 -0.28 7.41 18.61
C ASN A 209 -0.05 6.11 17.86
N THR A 210 0.84 5.29 18.37
CA THR A 210 1.22 4.02 17.73
C THR A 210 0.75 2.79 18.51
N LYS A 211 -0.23 2.90 19.38
CA LYS A 211 -0.81 1.75 20.10
C LYS A 211 -1.45 0.75 19.14
N GLN A 212 -2.11 1.25 18.11
CA GLN A 212 -2.48 0.53 16.91
C GLN A 212 -1.74 1.15 15.73
N ALA A 213 -1.27 0.32 14.82
CA ALA A 213 -0.66 0.77 13.60
C ALA A 213 -1.59 0.51 12.42
N PHE A 214 -1.81 1.52 11.62
CA PHE A 214 -2.53 1.42 10.37
C PHE A 214 -1.54 1.24 9.23
N VAL A 215 -1.66 0.13 8.53
CA VAL A 215 -0.81 -0.19 7.39
C VAL A 215 -1.62 -0.02 6.11
N TYR A 216 -1.14 0.83 5.24
CA TYR A 216 -1.77 1.15 3.96
C TYR A 216 -1.00 0.51 2.83
N PHE A 217 -1.71 -0.23 1.98
CA PHE A 217 -1.18 -0.79 0.74
C PHE A 217 -2.22 -0.65 -0.37
N SER A 218 -1.80 -0.82 -1.62
CA SER A 218 -2.66 -0.62 -2.77
C SER A 218 -2.81 -1.90 -3.58
N LEU A 219 -4.04 -2.20 -3.97
CA LEU A 219 -4.40 -3.26 -4.92
C LEU A 219 -4.90 -2.66 -6.23
N SER A 220 -4.65 -3.32 -7.34
CA SER A 220 -5.33 -2.99 -8.58
C SER A 220 -6.84 -3.31 -8.48
N GLU A 221 -7.67 -2.64 -9.26
CA GLU A 221 -9.11 -2.91 -9.30
C GLU A 221 -9.41 -4.39 -9.64
N ARG A 222 -8.61 -5.00 -10.50
CA ARG A 222 -8.73 -6.41 -10.88
C ARG A 222 -8.49 -7.33 -9.68
N GLU A 223 -7.45 -7.07 -8.92
CA GLU A 223 -7.12 -7.86 -7.73
C GLU A 223 -8.18 -7.69 -6.66
N LEU A 224 -8.64 -6.45 -6.41
CA LEU A 224 -9.72 -6.20 -5.48
C LEU A 224 -10.97 -7.04 -5.83
N ARG A 225 -11.34 -7.07 -7.10
CA ARG A 225 -12.47 -7.89 -7.58
C ARG A 225 -12.26 -9.39 -7.37
N SER A 226 -11.04 -9.89 -7.46
CA SER A 226 -10.73 -11.32 -7.22
C SER A 226 -10.93 -11.72 -5.76
N TYR A 227 -10.63 -10.83 -4.81
CA TYR A 227 -10.86 -11.06 -3.39
C TYR A 227 -12.32 -10.89 -2.96
N THR A 228 -13.03 -9.94 -3.58
CA THR A 228 -14.38 -9.55 -3.14
C THR A 228 -15.51 -10.13 -4.00
N GLY A 229 -15.20 -10.84 -5.08
CA GLY A 229 -16.20 -11.29 -6.06
C GLY A 229 -16.95 -10.13 -6.74
N GLY A 230 -16.40 -8.92 -6.68
CA GLY A 230 -17.01 -7.69 -7.21
C GLY A 230 -17.92 -6.95 -6.23
N GLN A 231 -18.09 -7.44 -5.02
CA GLN A 231 -18.87 -6.80 -3.95
C GLN A 231 -17.89 -6.25 -2.89
N VAL A 232 -17.90 -4.93 -2.69
CA VAL A 232 -17.10 -4.27 -1.65
C VAL A 232 -17.98 -3.89 -0.44
N SER A 233 -19.27 -4.21 -0.50
CA SER A 233 -20.23 -3.93 0.58
C SER A 233 -20.32 -5.12 1.53
N GLY A 234 -20.04 -4.91 2.81
CA GLY A 234 -20.13 -5.94 3.84
C GLY A 234 -18.98 -5.87 4.85
N ASP A 235 -18.88 -6.90 5.68
CA ASP A 235 -17.78 -7.01 6.64
C ASP A 235 -16.48 -7.40 5.92
N LEU A 236 -15.58 -6.44 5.81
CA LEU A 236 -14.27 -6.61 5.15
C LEU A 236 -13.43 -7.72 5.82
N THR A 237 -13.67 -8.02 7.10
CA THR A 237 -12.97 -9.08 7.82
C THR A 237 -13.32 -10.47 7.31
N THR A 238 -14.50 -10.62 6.68
CA THR A 238 -14.94 -11.87 6.05
C THR A 238 -14.51 -11.98 4.60
N LEU A 239 -14.36 -10.84 3.92
CA LEU A 239 -13.94 -10.78 2.52
C LEU A 239 -12.43 -10.95 2.33
N PHE A 240 -11.65 -10.46 3.29
CA PHE A 240 -10.20 -10.54 3.24
C PHE A 240 -9.66 -11.47 4.32
N PRO A 241 -8.71 -12.34 4.00
CA PRO A 241 -8.00 -13.13 5.01
C PRO A 241 -7.16 -12.22 5.90
N LYS A 242 -6.69 -12.75 7.01
CA LYS A 242 -5.70 -12.07 7.83
C LYS A 242 -4.40 -11.88 7.05
N VAL A 243 -3.73 -10.79 7.37
CA VAL A 243 -2.59 -10.27 6.61
C VAL A 243 -1.35 -10.32 7.47
N ARG A 244 -0.23 -10.73 6.89
CA ARG A 244 1.09 -10.71 7.53
C ARG A 244 1.88 -9.50 7.05
N LEU A 245 2.77 -9.01 7.91
CA LEU A 245 3.62 -7.86 7.60
C LEU A 245 5.09 -8.25 7.75
N THR A 246 5.88 -7.95 6.74
CA THR A 246 7.34 -8.00 6.81
C THR A 246 7.87 -6.57 6.90
N LEU A 247 8.71 -6.32 7.89
CA LEU A 247 9.31 -5.01 8.13
C LEU A 247 10.44 -4.71 7.12
N ALA A 248 10.92 -3.47 7.11
CA ALA A 248 11.96 -3.02 6.19
C ALA A 248 13.30 -3.77 6.34
N ASP A 249 13.57 -4.35 7.52
CA ASP A 249 14.75 -5.17 7.80
C ASP A 249 14.60 -6.64 7.36
N GLY A 250 13.47 -7.00 6.76
CA GLY A 250 13.14 -8.37 6.34
C GLY A 250 12.57 -9.25 7.45
N SER A 251 12.44 -8.77 8.69
CA SER A 251 11.83 -9.52 9.77
C SER A 251 10.31 -9.59 9.62
N SER A 252 9.73 -10.73 9.99
CA SER A 252 8.27 -10.89 10.02
C SER A 252 7.70 -10.30 11.30
N TYR A 253 6.69 -9.46 11.17
CA TYR A 253 5.96 -8.96 12.33
C TYR A 253 5.13 -10.08 12.98
N PRO A 254 5.17 -10.25 14.32
CA PRO A 254 4.57 -11.43 14.97
C PRO A 254 3.04 -11.44 14.95
N GLU A 255 2.41 -10.26 14.90
CA GLU A 255 0.95 -10.14 14.92
C GLU A 255 0.36 -10.06 13.53
N GLU A 256 -0.79 -10.67 13.33
CA GLU A 256 -1.54 -10.60 12.08
C GLU A 256 -2.45 -9.37 12.05
N GLY A 257 -2.49 -8.71 10.90
CA GLY A 257 -3.38 -7.58 10.65
C GLY A 257 -4.73 -8.00 10.10
N THR A 258 -5.71 -7.12 10.29
CA THR A 258 -7.06 -7.29 9.77
C THR A 258 -7.41 -6.13 8.85
N VAL A 259 -7.89 -6.42 7.64
CA VAL A 259 -8.38 -5.39 6.71
C VAL A 259 -9.65 -4.77 7.28
N LYS A 260 -9.62 -3.47 7.53
CA LYS A 260 -10.72 -2.70 8.13
C LYS A 260 -11.25 -1.60 7.22
N GLY A 261 -10.50 -1.21 6.22
CA GLY A 261 -10.89 -0.16 5.30
C GLY A 261 -10.48 -0.45 3.86
N VAL A 262 -11.36 -0.13 2.94
CA VAL A 262 -11.11 -0.10 1.50
C VAL A 262 -11.52 1.28 1.01
N SER A 263 -10.61 1.97 0.31
CA SER A 263 -10.93 3.28 -0.26
C SER A 263 -12.12 3.18 -1.21
N GLY A 264 -13.10 4.06 -1.03
CA GLY A 264 -14.23 4.18 -1.97
C GLY A 264 -13.87 4.87 -3.30
N VAL A 265 -12.61 5.27 -3.48
CA VAL A 265 -12.12 5.99 -4.66
C VAL A 265 -10.92 5.26 -5.22
N ILE A 266 -10.93 5.06 -6.54
CA ILE A 266 -9.80 4.53 -7.31
C ILE A 266 -8.88 5.68 -7.66
N ASP A 267 -7.59 5.54 -7.39
CA ASP A 267 -6.58 6.48 -7.86
C ASP A 267 -6.53 6.44 -9.39
N ARG A 268 -6.83 7.56 -10.03
CA ARG A 268 -6.91 7.66 -11.49
C ARG A 268 -5.57 7.51 -12.19
N THR A 269 -4.47 7.77 -11.50
CA THR A 269 -3.12 7.72 -12.05
C THR A 269 -2.62 6.27 -12.12
N THR A 270 -2.92 5.49 -11.08
CA THR A 270 -2.40 4.12 -10.94
C THR A 270 -3.46 3.05 -11.18
N GLY A 271 -4.77 3.39 -11.21
CA GLY A 271 -5.88 2.45 -11.28
C GLY A 271 -5.97 1.53 -10.05
N SER A 272 -5.44 2.00 -8.91
CA SER A 272 -5.38 1.21 -7.68
C SER A 272 -6.33 1.72 -6.60
N VAL A 273 -6.68 0.83 -5.70
CA VAL A 273 -7.50 1.08 -4.51
C VAL A 273 -6.64 0.88 -3.28
N THR A 274 -6.65 1.83 -2.36
CA THR A 274 -5.91 1.75 -1.11
C THR A 274 -6.72 0.99 -0.06
N LEU A 275 -6.07 0.02 0.58
CA LEU A 275 -6.61 -0.73 1.69
C LEU A 275 -5.93 -0.32 2.99
N ARG A 276 -6.69 -0.31 4.09
CA ARG A 276 -6.18 -0.13 5.44
C ARG A 276 -6.28 -1.43 6.21
N VAL A 277 -5.17 -1.81 6.79
CA VAL A 277 -5.03 -2.95 7.68
C VAL A 277 -4.68 -2.44 9.07
N ASP A 278 -5.42 -2.87 10.07
CA ASP A 278 -5.17 -2.54 11.47
C ASP A 278 -4.30 -3.65 12.08
N PHE A 279 -3.13 -3.27 12.60
CA PHE A 279 -2.21 -4.15 13.31
C PHE A 279 -2.13 -3.76 14.78
N PRO A 280 -2.29 -4.73 15.72
CA PRO A 280 -1.97 -4.49 17.12
C PRO A 280 -0.48 -4.11 17.26
N ASN A 281 -0.16 -3.10 18.07
CA ASN A 281 1.23 -2.67 18.24
C ASN A 281 1.56 -2.38 19.71
N ALA A 282 1.21 -3.31 20.60
CA ALA A 282 1.44 -3.14 22.04
C ALA A 282 2.93 -2.98 22.39
N ALA A 283 3.82 -3.60 21.63
CA ALA A 283 5.27 -3.51 21.83
C ALA A 283 5.91 -2.24 21.23
N GLY A 284 5.14 -1.42 20.47
CA GLY A 284 5.63 -0.18 19.87
C GLY A 284 6.69 -0.36 18.77
N GLN A 285 6.76 -1.55 18.15
CA GLN A 285 7.72 -1.86 17.08
C GLN A 285 7.38 -1.14 15.78
N LEU A 286 6.10 -0.98 15.49
CA LEU A 286 5.61 -0.26 14.32
C LEU A 286 5.60 1.24 14.63
N ARG A 287 6.32 2.01 13.82
CA ARG A 287 6.39 3.48 13.94
C ARG A 287 5.73 4.13 12.75
N SER A 288 5.08 5.26 12.97
CA SER A 288 4.53 6.07 11.89
C SER A 288 5.63 6.55 10.94
N GLY A 289 5.37 6.50 9.63
CA GLY A 289 6.35 6.77 8.58
C GLY A 289 7.20 5.56 8.17
N GLY A 290 7.07 4.43 8.88
CA GLY A 290 7.74 3.19 8.51
C GLY A 290 7.20 2.60 7.20
N VAL A 291 8.01 1.76 6.56
CA VAL A 291 7.63 1.00 5.36
C VAL A 291 7.78 -0.49 5.62
N GLY A 292 7.03 -1.29 4.88
CA GLY A 292 7.10 -2.74 4.97
C GLY A 292 6.43 -3.40 3.77
N THR A 293 6.34 -4.71 3.80
CA THR A 293 5.67 -5.51 2.79
C THR A 293 4.52 -6.28 3.44
N VAL A 294 3.32 -6.06 2.94
CA VAL A 294 2.11 -6.78 3.34
C VAL A 294 2.01 -8.04 2.50
N HIS A 295 1.78 -9.18 3.16
CA HIS A 295 1.51 -10.46 2.53
C HIS A 295 0.02 -10.79 2.68
N LEU A 296 -0.68 -10.73 1.55
CA LEU A 296 -2.11 -11.03 1.48
C LEU A 296 -2.29 -12.40 0.81
N PRO A 297 -2.74 -13.44 1.54
CA PRO A 297 -2.91 -14.75 0.96
C PRO A 297 -4.07 -14.78 -0.03
N ALA A 298 -3.79 -15.24 -1.26
CA ALA A 298 -4.79 -15.59 -2.26
C ALA A 298 -5.06 -17.09 -2.18
N ARG A 299 -6.28 -17.46 -1.79
CA ARG A 299 -6.70 -18.87 -1.71
C ARG A 299 -7.52 -19.22 -2.92
N THR A 300 -7.13 -20.29 -3.60
CA THR A 300 -7.91 -20.91 -4.65
C THR A 300 -8.28 -22.32 -4.19
N THR A 301 -9.56 -22.55 -3.93
CA THR A 301 -10.06 -23.87 -3.60
C THR A 301 -10.22 -24.70 -4.87
N ALA A 302 -9.97 -26.01 -4.76
CA ALA A 302 -10.09 -26.93 -5.89
C ALA A 302 -9.22 -26.57 -7.10
N ALA A 303 -8.02 -26.03 -6.87
CA ALA A 303 -7.08 -25.68 -7.92
C ALA A 303 -6.50 -26.91 -8.61
N ILE A 304 -6.34 -26.84 -9.93
CA ILE A 304 -5.53 -27.79 -10.69
C ILE A 304 -4.14 -27.20 -10.84
N LEU A 305 -3.15 -27.86 -10.24
CA LEU A 305 -1.75 -27.40 -10.27
C LEU A 305 -0.99 -28.17 -11.37
N VAL A 306 -0.30 -27.42 -12.22
CA VAL A 306 0.55 -27.96 -13.28
C VAL A 306 1.98 -27.44 -13.07
N PRO A 307 2.99 -28.31 -12.94
CA PRO A 307 4.38 -27.88 -12.84
C PRO A 307 4.78 -26.99 -14.02
N GLN A 308 5.52 -25.92 -13.77
CA GLN A 308 5.99 -25.03 -14.84
C GLN A 308 6.84 -25.79 -15.86
N SER A 309 7.62 -26.80 -15.41
CA SER A 309 8.43 -27.68 -16.27
C SER A 309 7.61 -28.54 -17.25
N ALA A 310 6.32 -28.77 -16.97
CA ALA A 310 5.40 -29.51 -17.84
C ALA A 310 4.74 -28.62 -18.91
N THR A 311 4.93 -27.30 -18.83
CA THR A 311 4.29 -26.36 -19.75
C THR A 311 5.22 -25.96 -20.89
N VAL A 312 4.64 -25.74 -22.07
CA VAL A 312 5.30 -25.17 -23.23
C VAL A 312 4.68 -23.83 -23.53
N GLU A 313 5.48 -22.78 -23.56
CA GLU A 313 5.01 -21.43 -23.91
C GLU A 313 5.26 -21.14 -25.38
N MET A 314 4.20 -20.77 -26.10
CA MET A 314 4.25 -20.41 -27.50
C MET A 314 3.29 -19.23 -27.78
N LEU A 315 3.79 -18.16 -28.41
CA LEU A 315 3.00 -16.97 -28.75
C LEU A 315 2.19 -16.40 -27.57
N HIS A 316 2.82 -16.28 -26.41
CA HIS A 316 2.20 -15.81 -25.14
C HIS A 316 1.07 -16.67 -24.60
N LYS A 317 0.89 -17.89 -25.11
CA LYS A 317 -0.04 -18.90 -24.64
C LYS A 317 0.72 -20.06 -24.01
N LYS A 318 0.11 -20.69 -23.03
CA LYS A 318 0.67 -21.87 -22.35
C LYS A 318 -0.06 -23.12 -22.80
N PHE A 319 0.72 -24.15 -23.02
CA PHE A 319 0.24 -25.44 -23.49
C PHE A 319 0.80 -26.56 -22.62
N VAL A 320 0.10 -27.66 -22.56
CA VAL A 320 0.56 -28.90 -21.95
C VAL A 320 0.26 -30.06 -22.88
N TYR A 321 1.05 -31.14 -22.76
CA TYR A 321 0.73 -32.40 -23.42
C TYR A 321 -0.15 -33.25 -22.52
N THR A 322 -1.42 -33.42 -22.89
CA THR A 322 -2.33 -34.35 -22.22
C THR A 322 -2.27 -35.73 -22.88
N LEU A 323 -2.32 -36.80 -22.08
CA LEU A 323 -2.28 -38.16 -22.57
C LEU A 323 -3.71 -38.71 -22.71
N GLY A 324 -4.10 -39.06 -23.92
CA GLY A 324 -5.37 -39.69 -24.21
C GLY A 324 -5.43 -41.16 -23.74
N SER A 325 -6.64 -41.72 -23.75
CA SER A 325 -6.88 -43.14 -23.47
C SER A 325 -6.26 -44.08 -24.53
N ASP A 326 -5.98 -43.53 -25.71
CA ASP A 326 -5.34 -44.23 -26.84
C ASP A 326 -3.80 -44.24 -26.76
N GLY A 327 -3.20 -43.70 -25.68
CA GLY A 327 -1.75 -43.63 -25.51
C GLY A 327 -1.07 -42.54 -26.30
N LYS A 328 -1.86 -41.67 -26.97
CA LYS A 328 -1.32 -40.53 -27.75
C LYS A 328 -1.38 -39.23 -26.99
N VAL A 329 -0.38 -38.39 -27.22
CA VAL A 329 -0.36 -37.06 -26.62
C VAL A 329 -1.11 -36.03 -27.48
N LYS A 330 -1.87 -35.18 -26.82
CA LYS A 330 -2.59 -34.05 -27.41
C LYS A 330 -2.01 -32.75 -26.87
N PHE A 331 -1.73 -31.79 -27.76
CA PHE A 331 -1.27 -30.47 -27.40
C PHE A 331 -2.45 -29.59 -26.98
N THR A 332 -2.61 -29.32 -25.68
CA THR A 332 -3.77 -28.67 -25.11
C THR A 332 -3.42 -27.29 -24.59
N GLU A 333 -4.13 -26.26 -25.08
CA GLU A 333 -4.00 -24.88 -24.57
C GLU A 333 -4.59 -24.81 -23.16
N ILE A 334 -3.88 -24.12 -22.26
CA ILE A 334 -4.32 -23.88 -20.89
C ILE A 334 -4.32 -22.39 -20.58
N THR A 335 -5.28 -21.97 -19.78
CA THR A 335 -5.26 -20.64 -19.16
C THR A 335 -4.86 -20.80 -17.71
N VAL A 336 -3.89 -19.99 -17.28
CA VAL A 336 -3.38 -20.04 -15.91
C VAL A 336 -3.72 -18.78 -15.14
N SER A 337 -3.80 -18.90 -13.82
CA SER A 337 -3.91 -17.75 -12.92
C SER A 337 -2.65 -16.87 -13.03
N PRO A 338 -2.76 -15.56 -12.86
CA PRO A 338 -1.60 -14.68 -12.74
C PRO A 338 -0.78 -14.91 -11.46
N TYR A 339 -1.32 -15.70 -10.53
CA TYR A 339 -0.69 -16.02 -9.26
C TYR A 339 -0.13 -17.43 -9.29
N ASP A 340 1.16 -17.58 -9.05
CA ASP A 340 1.86 -18.86 -8.97
C ASP A 340 2.88 -18.86 -7.82
N ASP A 341 3.39 -20.04 -7.48
CA ASP A 341 4.41 -20.22 -6.42
C ASP A 341 5.85 -20.26 -6.97
N GLY A 342 6.02 -19.92 -8.26
CA GLY A 342 7.29 -20.05 -8.97
C GLY A 342 7.66 -21.48 -9.37
N GLN A 343 6.87 -22.49 -8.99
CA GLN A 343 7.07 -23.90 -9.34
C GLN A 343 5.92 -24.48 -10.16
N SER A 344 4.68 -24.07 -9.84
CA SER A 344 3.46 -24.61 -10.45
C SER A 344 2.52 -23.48 -10.86
N TYR A 345 1.87 -23.65 -12.01
CA TYR A 345 0.77 -22.80 -12.43
C TYR A 345 -0.56 -23.33 -11.93
N THR A 346 -1.39 -22.43 -11.44
CA THR A 346 -2.82 -22.73 -11.18
C THR A 346 -3.61 -22.60 -12.47
N VAL A 347 -4.18 -23.71 -12.96
CA VAL A 347 -4.94 -23.74 -14.20
C VAL A 347 -6.37 -23.31 -13.94
N THR A 348 -6.85 -22.31 -14.72
CA THR A 348 -8.23 -21.81 -14.66
C THR A 348 -9.13 -22.41 -15.75
N SER A 349 -8.55 -22.80 -16.88
CA SER A 349 -9.29 -23.49 -17.96
C SER A 349 -8.36 -24.34 -18.84
N GLY A 350 -8.94 -25.29 -19.56
CA GLY A 350 -8.21 -26.15 -20.49
C GLY A 350 -7.96 -27.57 -19.97
N LEU A 351 -8.04 -27.81 -18.66
CA LEU A 351 -7.84 -29.13 -18.04
C LEU A 351 -8.95 -29.46 -17.05
N LYS A 352 -9.09 -30.75 -16.77
CA LYS A 352 -10.04 -31.28 -15.79
C LYS A 352 -9.32 -32.16 -14.76
N VAL A 353 -9.91 -32.27 -13.58
CA VAL A 353 -9.45 -33.24 -12.58
C VAL A 353 -9.55 -34.65 -13.18
N GLY A 354 -8.48 -35.43 -13.06
CA GLY A 354 -8.34 -36.75 -13.65
C GLY A 354 -7.61 -36.77 -14.99
N ASP A 355 -7.38 -35.62 -15.64
CA ASP A 355 -6.59 -35.59 -16.86
C ASP A 355 -5.13 -35.99 -16.54
N ARG A 356 -4.49 -36.63 -17.50
CA ARG A 356 -3.10 -37.10 -17.39
C ARG A 356 -2.23 -36.18 -18.23
N ILE A 357 -1.20 -35.60 -17.62
CA ILE A 357 -0.27 -34.71 -18.31
C ILE A 357 1.15 -35.25 -18.28
N VAL A 358 1.92 -34.98 -19.32
CA VAL A 358 3.37 -35.28 -19.35
C VAL A 358 4.11 -34.19 -18.57
N THR A 359 4.95 -34.58 -17.60
CA THR A 359 5.62 -33.64 -16.68
C THR A 359 7.10 -33.36 -17.03
N ALA A 360 7.72 -34.14 -17.91
CA ALA A 360 9.06 -33.88 -18.41
C ALA A 360 9.25 -34.42 -19.84
N GLY A 361 10.26 -33.93 -20.56
CA GLY A 361 10.56 -34.32 -21.93
C GLY A 361 9.64 -33.70 -22.97
N THR A 362 8.96 -32.60 -22.65
CA THR A 362 7.98 -31.91 -23.50
C THR A 362 8.57 -31.36 -24.80
N THR A 363 9.88 -31.06 -24.82
CA THR A 363 10.58 -30.49 -26.01
C THR A 363 10.70 -31.45 -27.19
N THR A 364 10.60 -32.76 -26.94
CA THR A 364 10.74 -33.81 -27.98
C THR A 364 9.38 -34.28 -28.50
N LEU A 365 8.29 -33.87 -27.85
CA LEU A 365 6.94 -34.33 -28.16
C LEU A 365 6.34 -33.56 -29.36
N ARG A 366 5.51 -34.29 -30.10
CA ARG A 366 4.62 -33.73 -31.14
C ARG A 366 3.22 -34.21 -30.93
N GLU A 367 2.26 -33.42 -31.32
CA GLU A 367 0.85 -33.83 -31.27
C GLU A 367 0.60 -35.16 -32.00
N GLY A 368 -0.18 -36.03 -31.36
CA GLY A 368 -0.51 -37.36 -31.90
C GLY A 368 0.58 -38.42 -31.69
N MET A 369 1.73 -38.09 -31.10
CA MET A 369 2.79 -39.03 -30.81
C MET A 369 2.35 -40.01 -29.72
N GLU A 370 2.61 -41.31 -29.94
CA GLU A 370 2.39 -42.35 -28.92
C GLU A 370 3.51 -42.37 -27.91
N ILE A 371 3.18 -42.41 -26.63
CA ILE A 371 4.15 -42.49 -25.54
C ILE A 371 3.83 -43.64 -24.57
N LYS A 372 4.83 -44.16 -23.93
CA LYS A 372 4.66 -45.09 -22.80
C LYS A 372 4.72 -44.29 -21.50
N ALA A 373 3.58 -44.25 -20.81
CA ALA A 373 3.49 -43.53 -19.54
C ALA A 373 4.24 -44.24 -18.43
N LEU A 374 5.12 -43.54 -17.74
CA LEU A 374 5.74 -43.95 -16.49
C LEU A 374 5.21 -43.06 -15.36
N SER A 375 5.26 -43.58 -14.14
CA SER A 375 5.10 -42.71 -12.98
C SER A 375 6.33 -41.78 -12.83
N GLU A 376 6.17 -40.63 -12.18
CA GLU A 376 7.31 -39.71 -11.94
C GLU A 376 8.43 -40.41 -11.14
N ALA A 377 8.07 -41.26 -10.19
CA ALA A 377 9.06 -42.04 -9.39
C ALA A 377 9.84 -43.04 -10.22
N GLU A 378 9.15 -43.77 -11.11
CA GLU A 378 9.82 -44.73 -12.02
C GLU A 378 10.72 -44.01 -13.02
N TYR A 379 10.28 -42.87 -13.54
CA TYR A 379 11.09 -42.08 -14.46
C TYR A 379 12.35 -41.52 -13.76
N ALA A 380 12.20 -40.99 -12.53
CA ALA A 380 13.33 -40.47 -11.75
C ALA A 380 14.35 -41.56 -11.45
N ALA A 381 13.91 -42.75 -10.99
CA ALA A 381 14.79 -43.90 -10.72
C ALA A 381 15.55 -44.35 -11.97
N ARG A 382 14.91 -44.30 -13.14
CA ARG A 382 15.54 -44.66 -14.40
C ARG A 382 16.58 -43.64 -14.85
N GLN A 383 16.29 -42.35 -14.66
CA GLN A 383 17.26 -41.27 -14.97
C GLN A 383 18.49 -41.38 -14.07
N GLU A 384 18.32 -41.68 -12.80
CA GLU A 384 19.44 -41.93 -11.88
C GLU A 384 20.29 -43.16 -12.30
N ALA A 385 19.64 -44.22 -12.75
CA ALA A 385 20.35 -45.43 -13.24
C ALA A 385 21.18 -45.14 -14.49
N ILE A 386 20.59 -44.35 -15.45
CA ILE A 386 21.33 -43.93 -16.65
C ILE A 386 22.49 -43.01 -16.29
N GLN A 387 22.30 -42.07 -15.37
CA GLN A 387 23.37 -41.17 -14.94
C GLN A 387 24.50 -41.88 -14.25
N LYS A 388 24.20 -42.90 -13.40
CA LYS A 388 25.23 -43.78 -12.78
C LYS A 388 26.00 -44.60 -13.80
N GLN A 389 25.33 -45.09 -14.86
CA GLN A 389 26.00 -45.81 -15.95
C GLN A 389 26.94 -44.90 -16.74
N MET A 390 26.54 -43.67 -17.04
CA MET A 390 27.38 -42.68 -17.74
C MET A 390 28.63 -42.30 -16.90
N MET A 391 28.45 -42.06 -15.59
CA MET A 391 29.56 -41.73 -14.70
C MET A 391 30.49 -42.92 -14.42
N GLY A 392 29.97 -44.17 -14.39
CA GLY A 392 30.77 -45.38 -14.22
C GLY A 392 31.56 -45.77 -15.47
N GLY A 393 31.10 -45.40 -16.68
CA GLY A 393 31.80 -45.66 -17.94
C GLY A 393 33.05 -44.82 -18.16
N ASP A 394 33.11 -43.62 -17.60
CA ASP A 394 34.30 -42.74 -17.68
C ASP A 394 35.43 -43.16 -16.71
N ALA A 395 35.10 -43.89 -15.65
CA ALA A 395 36.10 -44.42 -14.69
C ALA A 395 36.86 -45.63 -15.20
N GLN A 396 36.40 -46.32 -16.26
CA GLN A 396 37.08 -47.46 -16.88
C GLN A 396 37.88 -47.08 -18.15
N ARG A 397 37.92 -45.84 -18.53
CA ARG A 397 38.69 -45.32 -19.68
C ARG A 397 39.93 -44.50 -19.30
N LYS A 398 40.33 -44.51 -18.05
CA LYS A 398 41.63 -43.91 -17.61
C LYS A 398 42.66 -44.96 -17.28
#